data_fb2de97bcc78814d7a93d49e2ba86c58
#
_entry.id   fb2de97bcc78814d7a93d49e2ba86c58
#
_cell.length_a   1.000
_cell.length_b   1.000
_cell.length_c   1.000
_cell.angle_alpha   90.00
_cell.angle_beta   90.00
_cell.angle_gamma   90.00
#
_symmetry.space_group_name_H-M   'P 1'
#
loop_
_entity.id
_entity.type
_entity.pdbx_description
1 polymer ?
#
loop_
_entity_poly.entity_id
_entity_poly.type
_entity_poly.pdbx_seq_one_letter_code
_entity_poly.pdbx_strand_id
1 'polypeptide(L)'
;MHTPWKKTAIRNFTGGLALALIVIASGQIASATDKPAVNDPITEGEWGAPFDIGITAIHSTLLQSGKVLVWESTNGPSGGSHAVLWDPSGTLTDVSVPYDRDIFCGGQVHMADGRLMVIGGVVWQHAGSQVGVVETDFFDATTETWSPGPNMSEKRWYPGAIECADGKILAIGGWEDTKTMSTTMELYDPATNAFTTLPQTADKNVWIYPRTVLLKNGKVFMAGQNQDTNTLDFNTNTWSFTGNFNYGKRFIGMTVLLPGLSQVMAIGGGVDVDELATETAEIIDFSQPTPSWSYTTSMEYPRVHANAVLLPDGKVLVVGGCHRRLAEEPVAPAELFDPVSQTWTEMAELQALKAHHSTALLLPDGRVWSAGGDQRVPLQTYAQIYSPPYLFKGARPIISRVPQTIAYRQSFSITTADAANITRVALIKLGATTHDENFDQRYVDLAFQKKDGRLKANSPGDGKQAPPGYYMLFIVNGDGVPSVASMVQLQ
;
A
#
# COMPACT_ATOMS: atom_id res chain seq x y z
N MET A 1 -4.02 47.20 5.78
CA MET A 1 -5.09 47.88 6.55
C MET A 1 -5.51 46.93 7.63
N HIS A 2 -5.15 47.27 8.89
CA HIS A 2 -5.46 46.51 10.08
C HIS A 2 -6.90 46.81 10.57
N THR A 3 -7.65 45.79 10.90
CA THR A 3 -8.87 45.96 11.72
C THR A 3 -8.76 45.10 13.00
N PRO A 4 -9.04 45.65 14.16
CA PRO A 4 -8.76 45.04 15.47
C PRO A 4 -9.95 44.21 16.01
N TRP A 5 -9.61 43.19 16.74
CA TRP A 5 -10.52 42.33 17.50
C TRP A 5 -11.19 43.05 18.65
N LYS A 6 -12.51 42.96 18.77
CA LYS A 6 -13.31 43.49 19.92
C LYS A 6 -13.33 42.48 21.04
N LYS A 7 -12.86 42.90 22.21
CA LYS A 7 -13.05 42.24 23.51
C LYS A 7 -14.48 42.40 23.96
N THR A 8 -15.18 41.34 24.31
CA THR A 8 -16.50 41.38 24.96
C THR A 8 -16.32 41.07 26.43
N ALA A 9 -16.89 41.95 27.25
CA ALA A 9 -16.75 42.00 28.71
C ALA A 9 -17.61 40.94 29.42
N ILE A 10 -17.01 40.40 30.48
CA ILE A 10 -17.66 39.53 31.48
C ILE A 10 -18.58 40.39 32.36
N ARG A 11 -19.86 40.05 32.46
CA ARG A 11 -20.78 40.57 33.47
C ARG A 11 -20.95 39.54 34.59
N ASN A 12 -20.53 39.95 35.78
CA ASN A 12 -20.81 39.25 37.04
C ASN A 12 -22.31 39.36 37.38
N PHE A 13 -22.93 38.25 37.75
CA PHE A 13 -24.20 38.22 38.47
C PHE A 13 -24.01 37.46 39.80
N THR A 14 -24.15 38.19 40.87
CA THR A 14 -24.28 37.67 42.23
C THR A 14 -25.77 37.42 42.53
N GLY A 15 -26.10 36.28 43.10
CA GLY A 15 -27.44 36.10 43.67
C GLY A 15 -27.80 34.65 44.03
N GLY A 16 -27.87 34.35 45.31
CA GLY A 16 -28.85 33.48 45.94
C GLY A 16 -28.47 32.01 46.15
N LEU A 17 -28.03 31.68 47.38
CA LEU A 17 -27.99 30.32 47.92
C LEU A 17 -29.43 29.75 48.03
N ALA A 18 -29.68 28.61 47.39
CA ALA A 18 -30.76 27.69 47.79
C ALA A 18 -30.14 26.30 47.97
N LEU A 19 -30.11 25.79 49.19
CA LEU A 19 -29.67 24.45 49.55
C LEU A 19 -30.74 23.46 49.08
N ALA A 20 -30.45 22.69 48.04
CA ALA A 20 -31.21 21.48 47.71
C ALA A 20 -30.36 20.25 48.08
N LEU A 21 -30.84 19.48 49.06
CA LEU A 21 -30.28 18.16 49.37
C LEU A 21 -30.51 17.24 48.17
N ILE A 22 -29.44 16.88 47.46
CA ILE A 22 -29.45 15.81 46.50
C ILE A 22 -28.97 14.55 47.20
N VAL A 23 -29.85 13.58 47.34
CA VAL A 23 -29.51 12.21 47.74
C VAL A 23 -28.77 11.59 46.60
N ILE A 24 -27.45 11.41 46.76
CA ILE A 24 -26.63 10.67 45.80
C ILE A 24 -26.91 9.18 46.03
N ALA A 25 -27.71 8.58 45.16
CA ALA A 25 -27.72 7.13 45.00
C ALA A 25 -26.39 6.70 44.40
N SER A 26 -25.59 5.97 45.17
CA SER A 26 -24.36 5.34 44.73
C SER A 26 -24.71 4.23 43.73
N GLY A 27 -24.87 4.62 42.46
CA GLY A 27 -24.81 3.67 41.36
C GLY A 27 -23.34 3.18 41.24
N GLN A 28 -23.11 1.91 41.53
CA GLN A 28 -21.87 1.26 41.18
C GLN A 28 -21.71 1.35 39.64
N ILE A 29 -20.77 2.19 39.22
CA ILE A 29 -20.22 2.11 37.86
C ILE A 29 -19.55 0.74 37.81
N ALA A 30 -20.11 -0.18 37.03
CA ALA A 30 -19.46 -1.44 36.71
C ALA A 30 -18.10 -1.05 36.08
N SER A 31 -17.02 -1.33 36.79
CA SER A 31 -15.66 -1.33 36.28
C SER A 31 -15.68 -2.20 35.03
N ALA A 32 -15.39 -1.61 33.89
CA ALA A 32 -14.95 -2.39 32.74
C ALA A 32 -13.81 -3.25 33.27
N THR A 33 -14.00 -4.54 33.29
CA THR A 33 -12.96 -5.48 33.65
C THR A 33 -11.86 -5.31 32.61
N ASP A 34 -10.74 -4.68 33.01
CA ASP A 34 -9.47 -4.78 32.32
C ASP A 34 -9.20 -6.27 32.13
N LYS A 35 -9.52 -6.77 30.94
CA LYS A 35 -9.06 -8.06 30.49
C LYS A 35 -7.55 -7.90 30.36
N PRO A 36 -6.72 -8.59 31.14
CA PRO A 36 -5.30 -8.58 30.84
C PRO A 36 -5.18 -9.15 29.42
N ALA A 37 -4.76 -8.33 28.49
CA ALA A 37 -4.51 -8.76 27.13
C ALA A 37 -3.32 -9.74 27.18
N VAL A 38 -3.61 -11.01 27.31
CA VAL A 38 -2.68 -12.06 26.94
C VAL A 38 -2.80 -12.12 25.44
N ASN A 39 -1.97 -11.34 24.73
CA ASN A 39 -1.83 -11.43 23.28
C ASN A 39 -1.43 -12.87 22.97
N ASP A 40 -2.37 -13.64 22.41
CA ASP A 40 -2.08 -14.97 21.91
C ASP A 40 -1.61 -14.87 20.45
N PRO A 41 -0.31 -15.11 20.17
CA PRO A 41 0.21 -14.99 18.82
C PRO A 41 -0.48 -15.90 17.79
N ILE A 42 -1.13 -16.98 18.24
CA ILE A 42 -1.89 -17.88 17.34
C ILE A 42 -3.15 -17.21 16.80
N THR A 43 -3.73 -16.28 17.54
CA THR A 43 -4.96 -15.57 17.17
C THR A 43 -4.74 -14.16 16.65
N GLU A 44 -3.82 -13.41 17.26
CA GLU A 44 -3.63 -11.96 16.99
C GLU A 44 -2.29 -11.66 16.30
N GLY A 45 -1.40 -12.66 16.17
CA GLY A 45 -0.03 -12.42 15.72
C GLY A 45 0.81 -11.68 16.77
N GLU A 46 2.00 -11.27 16.38
CA GLU A 46 2.94 -10.61 17.27
C GLU A 46 3.78 -9.56 16.56
N TRP A 47 3.95 -8.40 17.20
CA TRP A 47 4.92 -7.40 16.76
C TRP A 47 6.26 -7.61 17.44
N GLY A 48 7.34 -7.64 16.65
CA GLY A 48 8.71 -7.54 17.18
C GLY A 48 8.97 -6.18 17.82
N ALA A 49 10.02 -6.06 18.59
CA ALA A 49 10.43 -4.77 19.15
C ALA A 49 10.72 -3.75 18.04
N PRO A 50 10.35 -2.46 18.22
CA PRO A 50 10.73 -1.40 17.30
C PRO A 50 12.25 -1.26 17.21
N PHE A 51 12.77 -1.01 16.00
CA PHE A 51 14.19 -0.77 15.76
C PHE A 51 14.39 0.43 14.85
N ASP A 52 15.41 1.23 15.15
CA ASP A 52 15.70 2.45 14.40
C ASP A 52 16.41 2.13 13.09
N ILE A 53 15.91 2.68 11.99
CA ILE A 53 16.51 2.58 10.65
C ILE A 53 17.17 3.89 10.21
N GLY A 54 17.18 4.90 11.08
CA GLY A 54 17.87 6.18 10.86
C GLY A 54 17.23 7.11 9.83
N ILE A 55 16.08 6.74 9.29
CA ILE A 55 15.39 7.46 8.21
C ILE A 55 13.86 7.31 8.38
N THR A 56 13.11 8.33 7.99
CA THR A 56 11.65 8.22 7.92
C THR A 56 11.27 7.45 6.64
N ALA A 57 10.67 6.26 6.78
CA ALA A 57 10.27 5.43 5.67
C ALA A 57 9.02 5.97 4.97
N ILE A 58 9.14 7.13 4.31
CA ILE A 58 8.04 7.76 3.55
C ILE A 58 7.72 6.91 2.32
N HIS A 59 8.74 6.34 1.72
CA HIS A 59 8.67 5.35 0.66
C HIS A 59 9.36 4.06 1.10
N SER A 60 8.77 2.94 0.79
CA SER A 60 9.38 1.62 1.00
C SER A 60 9.06 0.69 -0.17
N THR A 61 10.06 -0.06 -0.61
CA THR A 61 9.95 -1.00 -1.73
C THR A 61 10.68 -2.29 -1.40
N LEU A 62 9.99 -3.43 -1.53
CA LEU A 62 10.64 -4.74 -1.42
C LEU A 62 11.36 -5.05 -2.74
N LEU A 63 12.63 -5.35 -2.69
CA LEU A 63 13.44 -5.74 -3.85
C LEU A 63 13.47 -7.26 -4.03
N GLN A 64 13.79 -7.73 -5.25
CA GLN A 64 13.95 -9.16 -5.53
C GLN A 64 15.08 -9.83 -4.73
N SER A 65 16.00 -9.05 -4.15
CA SER A 65 17.01 -9.52 -3.22
C SER A 65 16.45 -9.87 -1.83
N GLY A 66 15.21 -9.46 -1.52
CA GLY A 66 14.61 -9.54 -0.19
C GLY A 66 14.93 -8.36 0.71
N LYS A 67 15.77 -7.41 0.26
CA LYS A 67 16.03 -6.15 0.96
C LYS A 67 14.89 -5.17 0.77
N VAL A 68 14.74 -4.22 1.70
CA VAL A 68 13.78 -3.12 1.59
C VAL A 68 14.53 -1.83 1.30
N LEU A 69 14.25 -1.21 0.16
CA LEU A 69 14.69 0.13 -0.17
C LEU A 69 13.74 1.14 0.46
N VAL A 70 14.29 2.10 1.20
CA VAL A 70 13.56 3.14 1.92
C VAL A 70 14.11 4.50 1.54
N TRP A 71 13.25 5.52 1.34
CA TRP A 71 13.73 6.89 1.15
C TRP A 71 12.77 7.94 1.69
N GLU A 72 13.34 9.13 1.91
CA GLU A 72 12.66 10.35 2.32
C GLU A 72 13.06 11.53 1.41
N SER A 73 12.72 12.75 1.79
CA SER A 73 13.09 13.97 1.07
C SER A 73 14.59 14.29 1.13
N THR A 74 14.97 15.45 0.61
CA THR A 74 16.36 15.92 0.46
C THR A 74 17.12 16.08 1.78
N ASN A 75 17.79 15.03 2.22
CA ASN A 75 18.80 15.07 3.29
C ASN A 75 20.02 14.21 2.95
N GLY A 76 20.08 13.72 1.69
CA GLY A 76 21.22 12.95 1.21
C GLY A 76 22.47 13.79 1.02
N PRO A 77 23.67 13.17 1.07
CA PRO A 77 24.95 13.89 1.00
C PRO A 77 25.17 14.68 -0.30
N SER A 78 24.49 14.31 -1.38
CA SER A 78 24.56 14.95 -2.71
C SER A 78 23.53 16.05 -2.92
N GLY A 79 22.68 16.36 -1.92
CA GLY A 79 21.52 17.23 -2.08
C GLY A 79 20.28 16.52 -2.62
N GLY A 80 20.40 15.25 -3.04
CA GLY A 80 19.28 14.40 -3.45
C GLY A 80 18.57 13.72 -2.26
N SER A 81 17.55 12.93 -2.54
CA SER A 81 16.82 12.18 -1.52
C SER A 81 17.74 11.25 -0.75
N HIS A 82 17.60 11.25 0.57
CA HIS A 82 18.25 10.27 1.43
C HIS A 82 17.56 8.92 1.27
N ALA A 83 18.32 7.86 1.02
CA ALA A 83 17.81 6.51 0.84
C ALA A 83 18.71 5.47 1.48
N VAL A 84 18.08 4.43 2.05
CA VAL A 84 18.76 3.34 2.77
C VAL A 84 18.21 2.00 2.29
N LEU A 85 19.09 1.01 2.16
CA LEU A 85 18.72 -0.40 2.04
C LEU A 85 18.75 -1.03 3.42
N TRP A 86 17.61 -1.56 3.85
CA TRP A 86 17.53 -2.45 5.01
C TRP A 86 17.60 -3.90 4.53
N ASP A 87 18.56 -4.64 5.10
CA ASP A 87 18.69 -6.08 4.91
C ASP A 87 18.02 -6.81 6.09
N PRO A 88 17.29 -7.92 5.88
CA PRO A 88 16.68 -8.70 6.96
C PRO A 88 17.66 -9.20 8.03
N SER A 89 18.96 -9.21 7.77
CA SER A 89 20.01 -9.45 8.80
C SER A 89 20.19 -8.27 9.76
N GLY A 90 19.53 -7.13 9.53
CA GLY A 90 19.64 -5.90 10.33
C GLY A 90 20.66 -4.89 9.80
N THR A 91 21.34 -5.19 8.69
CA THR A 91 22.30 -4.25 8.08
C THR A 91 21.57 -3.12 7.36
N LEU A 92 22.06 -1.89 7.55
CA LEU A 92 21.63 -0.69 6.83
C LEU A 92 22.77 -0.24 5.91
N THR A 93 22.47 0.04 4.66
CA THR A 93 23.40 0.55 3.67
C THR A 93 22.86 1.85 3.09
N ASP A 94 23.64 2.94 3.14
CA ASP A 94 23.28 4.19 2.50
C ASP A 94 23.38 4.02 0.96
N VAL A 95 22.28 4.31 0.30
CA VAL A 95 22.13 4.28 -1.16
C VAL A 95 21.44 5.56 -1.64
N SER A 96 21.72 6.68 -0.96
CA SER A 96 21.13 7.98 -1.29
C SER A 96 21.31 8.32 -2.78
N VAL A 97 20.34 9.07 -3.33
CA VAL A 97 20.39 9.52 -4.73
C VAL A 97 21.67 10.31 -4.95
N PRO A 98 22.56 9.90 -5.88
CA PRO A 98 23.92 10.44 -5.97
C PRO A 98 24.02 11.78 -6.73
N TYR A 99 22.89 12.42 -7.02
CA TYR A 99 22.78 13.71 -7.72
C TYR A 99 21.68 14.57 -7.08
N ASP A 100 21.71 15.87 -7.34
CA ASP A 100 20.75 16.85 -6.80
C ASP A 100 19.36 16.63 -7.42
N ARG A 101 18.58 15.71 -6.82
CA ARG A 101 17.21 15.37 -7.20
C ARG A 101 16.41 14.87 -6.02
N ASP A 102 15.25 15.47 -5.79
CA ASP A 102 14.32 15.05 -4.76
C ASP A 102 13.20 14.20 -5.38
N ILE A 103 13.30 12.87 -5.20
CA ILE A 103 12.29 11.89 -5.62
C ILE A 103 11.17 11.72 -4.60
N PHE A 104 11.09 12.58 -3.60
CA PHE A 104 10.06 12.61 -2.58
C PHE A 104 8.68 12.78 -3.19
N CYS A 105 7.75 11.96 -2.74
CA CYS A 105 6.38 11.91 -3.27
C CYS A 105 6.31 11.65 -4.78
N GLY A 106 7.30 10.98 -5.38
CA GLY A 106 7.20 10.37 -6.69
C GLY A 106 6.30 9.13 -6.69
N GLY A 107 5.79 8.73 -7.83
CA GLY A 107 5.20 7.41 -8.06
C GLY A 107 6.32 6.37 -8.17
N GLN A 108 6.07 5.13 -7.75
CA GLN A 108 7.09 4.07 -7.76
C GLN A 108 6.49 2.74 -8.22
N VAL A 109 7.21 2.02 -9.06
CA VAL A 109 6.72 0.77 -9.65
C VAL A 109 7.86 -0.14 -10.06
N HIS A 110 7.73 -1.45 -9.82
CA HIS A 110 8.67 -2.44 -10.32
C HIS A 110 8.52 -2.65 -11.81
N MET A 111 9.64 -2.76 -12.49
CA MET A 111 9.71 -3.11 -13.90
C MET A 111 9.92 -4.61 -14.10
N ALA A 112 9.58 -5.10 -15.27
CA ALA A 112 9.74 -6.51 -15.63
C ALA A 112 11.18 -7.04 -15.49
N ASP A 113 12.18 -6.18 -15.67
CA ASP A 113 13.61 -6.52 -15.54
C ASP A 113 14.11 -6.51 -14.08
N GLY A 114 13.28 -6.10 -13.13
CA GLY A 114 13.59 -6.07 -11.69
C GLY A 114 14.11 -4.74 -11.18
N ARG A 115 14.30 -3.74 -12.05
CA ARG A 115 14.57 -2.36 -11.59
C ARG A 115 13.29 -1.76 -10.99
N LEU A 116 13.46 -0.86 -10.06
CA LEU A 116 12.40 0.04 -9.61
C LEU A 116 12.46 1.32 -10.45
N MET A 117 11.32 1.76 -10.98
CA MET A 117 11.18 3.07 -11.59
C MET A 117 10.49 4.02 -10.60
N VAL A 118 11.08 5.19 -10.40
CA VAL A 118 10.47 6.32 -9.67
C VAL A 118 10.11 7.39 -10.68
N ILE A 119 8.87 7.87 -10.65
CA ILE A 119 8.29 8.81 -11.61
C ILE A 119 8.00 10.12 -10.90
N GLY A 120 8.59 11.23 -11.39
CA GLY A 120 8.38 12.54 -10.81
C GLY A 120 9.07 12.70 -9.46
N GLY A 121 8.58 13.63 -8.69
CA GLY A 121 9.18 14.08 -7.43
C GLY A 121 8.93 15.57 -7.28
N VAL A 122 9.73 16.27 -6.46
CA VAL A 122 9.49 17.66 -6.12
C VAL A 122 10.75 18.52 -6.21
N VAL A 123 10.59 19.78 -6.63
CA VAL A 123 11.58 20.85 -6.42
C VAL A 123 11.00 21.87 -5.46
N TRP A 124 11.73 22.11 -4.38
CA TRP A 124 11.40 23.13 -3.39
C TRP A 124 11.90 24.49 -3.86
N GLN A 125 10.97 25.36 -4.24
CA GLN A 125 11.31 26.71 -4.68
C GLN A 125 11.36 27.69 -3.50
N HIS A 126 11.95 28.87 -3.72
CA HIS A 126 11.97 29.97 -2.75
C HIS A 126 10.52 30.33 -2.35
N ALA A 127 10.32 30.66 -1.07
CA ALA A 127 9.02 30.94 -0.45
C ALA A 127 8.10 29.72 -0.23
N GLY A 128 8.63 28.47 -0.27
CA GLY A 128 7.89 27.27 0.12
C GLY A 128 6.91 26.75 -0.94
N SER A 129 6.99 27.23 -2.19
CA SER A 129 6.23 26.64 -3.28
C SER A 129 6.89 25.34 -3.75
N GLN A 130 6.08 24.33 -4.01
CA GLN A 130 6.50 23.04 -4.51
C GLN A 130 6.11 22.91 -5.98
N VAL A 131 7.01 22.37 -6.79
CA VAL A 131 6.81 22.15 -8.22
C VAL A 131 7.18 20.70 -8.53
N GLY A 132 6.30 19.99 -9.22
CA GLY A 132 6.59 18.66 -9.73
C GLY A 132 7.72 18.68 -10.75
N VAL A 133 8.30 17.53 -11.02
CA VAL A 133 9.41 17.37 -11.97
C VAL A 133 9.00 16.44 -13.13
N VAL A 134 9.68 16.57 -14.26
CA VAL A 134 9.47 15.70 -15.44
C VAL A 134 10.36 14.46 -15.39
N GLU A 135 11.34 14.46 -14.54
CA GLU A 135 12.36 13.44 -14.43
C GLU A 135 11.82 12.15 -13.87
N THR A 136 12.50 11.08 -14.22
CA THR A 136 12.32 9.75 -13.64
C THR A 136 13.67 9.17 -13.25
N ASP A 137 13.66 8.21 -12.35
CA ASP A 137 14.87 7.57 -11.85
C ASP A 137 14.67 6.05 -11.78
N PHE A 138 15.75 5.31 -12.02
CA PHE A 138 15.79 3.87 -11.84
C PHE A 138 16.67 3.52 -10.66
N PHE A 139 16.23 2.57 -9.84
CA PHE A 139 17.07 1.87 -8.89
C PHE A 139 17.28 0.44 -9.39
N ASP A 140 18.53 0.06 -9.58
CA ASP A 140 18.91 -1.32 -9.94
C ASP A 140 19.21 -2.10 -8.66
N ALA A 141 18.37 -3.08 -8.35
CA ALA A 141 18.52 -3.90 -7.15
C ALA A 141 19.69 -4.89 -7.21
N THR A 142 20.31 -5.09 -8.37
CA THR A 142 21.49 -5.96 -8.52
C THR A 142 22.77 -5.20 -8.21
N THR A 143 22.89 -3.98 -8.69
CA THR A 143 24.05 -3.10 -8.45
C THR A 143 23.86 -2.20 -7.23
N GLU A 144 22.63 -2.10 -6.72
CA GLU A 144 22.21 -1.23 -5.62
C GLU A 144 22.52 0.25 -5.90
N THR A 145 22.28 0.68 -7.14
CA THR A 145 22.60 2.04 -7.60
C THR A 145 21.44 2.72 -8.31
N TRP A 146 21.39 4.05 -8.19
CA TRP A 146 20.47 4.91 -8.92
C TRP A 146 21.04 5.32 -10.27
N SER A 147 20.15 5.50 -11.24
CA SER A 147 20.47 6.11 -12.54
C SER A 147 19.28 6.93 -13.05
N PRO A 148 19.52 8.06 -13.76
CA PRO A 148 18.45 8.82 -14.39
C PRO A 148 17.71 8.00 -15.45
N GLY A 149 16.39 8.17 -15.48
CA GLY A 149 15.52 7.66 -16.53
C GLY A 149 15.17 8.73 -17.58
N PRO A 150 14.34 8.40 -18.57
CA PRO A 150 13.85 9.38 -19.55
C PRO A 150 12.82 10.33 -18.92
N ASN A 151 12.80 11.57 -19.38
CA ASN A 151 11.84 12.55 -18.91
C ASN A 151 10.44 12.28 -19.46
N MET A 152 9.43 12.56 -18.63
CA MET A 152 8.04 12.74 -19.06
C MET A 152 7.87 14.06 -19.82
N SER A 153 6.74 14.28 -20.47
CA SER A 153 6.37 15.57 -21.06
C SER A 153 5.81 16.55 -20.02
N GLU A 154 5.14 16.03 -18.99
CA GLU A 154 4.48 16.82 -17.96
C GLU A 154 5.16 16.62 -16.59
N LYS A 155 5.19 17.70 -15.80
CA LYS A 155 5.67 17.67 -14.42
C LYS A 155 4.69 16.94 -13.53
N ARG A 156 5.21 16.12 -12.59
CA ARG A 156 4.35 15.37 -11.67
C ARG A 156 4.95 15.31 -10.28
N TRP A 157 4.17 15.73 -9.29
CA TRP A 157 4.38 15.53 -7.87
C TRP A 157 3.15 14.81 -7.30
N TYR A 158 3.32 13.71 -6.61
CA TYR A 158 2.26 12.74 -6.25
C TYR A 158 1.57 12.04 -7.45
N PRO A 159 2.28 11.61 -8.49
CA PRO A 159 1.67 10.84 -9.56
C PRO A 159 1.32 9.42 -9.11
N GLY A 160 0.37 8.80 -9.79
CA GLY A 160 0.22 7.35 -9.83
C GLY A 160 1.20 6.73 -10.83
N ALA A 161 1.63 5.51 -10.54
CA ALA A 161 2.41 4.66 -11.44
C ALA A 161 1.80 3.26 -11.44
N ILE A 162 1.57 2.66 -12.61
CA ILE A 162 1.03 1.29 -12.69
C ILE A 162 1.65 0.53 -13.85
N GLU A 163 2.10 -0.69 -13.57
CA GLU A 163 2.53 -1.59 -14.63
C GLU A 163 1.33 -2.18 -15.38
N CYS A 164 1.36 -2.04 -16.70
CA CYS A 164 0.38 -2.57 -17.63
C CYS A 164 0.65 -4.04 -17.95
N ALA A 165 -0.30 -4.70 -18.63
CA ALA A 165 -0.21 -6.11 -18.97
C ALA A 165 0.97 -6.47 -19.89
N ASP A 166 1.50 -5.53 -20.64
CA ASP A 166 2.63 -5.67 -21.57
C ASP A 166 3.98 -5.20 -20.98
N GLY A 167 4.00 -4.88 -19.68
CA GLY A 167 5.19 -4.39 -18.99
C GLY A 167 5.49 -2.90 -19.19
N LYS A 168 4.63 -2.16 -19.88
CA LYS A 168 4.71 -0.70 -19.93
C LYS A 168 4.22 -0.09 -18.63
N ILE A 169 4.68 1.13 -18.34
CA ILE A 169 4.31 1.85 -17.11
C ILE A 169 3.46 3.06 -17.48
N LEU A 170 2.25 3.13 -16.91
CA LEU A 170 1.38 4.30 -17.03
C LEU A 170 1.71 5.28 -15.90
N ALA A 171 2.08 6.51 -16.26
CA ALA A 171 2.15 7.67 -15.39
C ALA A 171 0.84 8.46 -15.46
N ILE A 172 0.23 8.75 -14.31
CA ILE A 172 -1.12 9.32 -14.22
C ILE A 172 -1.21 10.36 -13.09
N GLY A 173 -1.83 11.51 -13.35
CA GLY A 173 -2.10 12.55 -12.36
C GLY A 173 -0.84 13.20 -11.78
N GLY A 174 -0.98 13.71 -10.58
CA GLY A 174 0.06 14.46 -9.87
C GLY A 174 -0.01 15.96 -10.13
N TRP A 175 0.61 16.74 -9.23
CA TRP A 175 0.71 18.19 -9.34
C TRP A 175 1.86 18.62 -10.25
N GLU A 176 1.60 19.53 -11.18
CA GLU A 176 2.65 20.26 -11.90
C GLU A 176 3.26 21.34 -11.00
N ASP A 177 2.39 22.05 -10.27
CA ASP A 177 2.69 23.02 -9.22
C ASP A 177 1.57 23.01 -8.16
N THR A 178 1.62 23.91 -7.19
CA THR A 178 0.62 23.99 -6.10
C THR A 178 -0.80 24.36 -6.56
N LYS A 179 -1.05 24.58 -7.85
CA LYS A 179 -2.36 25.03 -8.41
C LYS A 179 -2.80 24.20 -9.59
N THR A 180 -1.89 23.58 -10.32
CA THR A 180 -2.13 22.90 -11.58
C THR A 180 -1.87 21.41 -11.42
N MET A 181 -2.83 20.60 -11.85
CA MET A 181 -2.67 19.13 -11.89
C MET A 181 -2.41 18.71 -13.34
N SER A 182 -1.49 17.78 -13.54
CA SER A 182 -1.32 17.14 -14.84
C SER A 182 -2.57 16.32 -15.18
N THR A 183 -3.14 16.57 -16.34
CA THR A 183 -4.31 15.85 -16.85
C THR A 183 -3.96 14.82 -17.90
N THR A 184 -2.75 14.87 -18.45
CA THR A 184 -2.27 13.93 -19.47
C THR A 184 -1.93 12.58 -18.87
N MET A 185 -2.06 11.54 -19.69
CA MET A 185 -1.60 10.19 -19.38
C MET A 185 -0.39 9.87 -20.24
N GLU A 186 0.69 9.37 -19.63
CA GLU A 186 1.93 9.05 -20.34
C GLU A 186 2.31 7.59 -20.11
N LEU A 187 2.68 6.92 -21.18
CA LEU A 187 3.05 5.52 -21.16
C LEU A 187 4.55 5.38 -21.43
N TYR A 188 5.30 4.90 -20.45
CA TYR A 188 6.69 4.52 -20.61
C TYR A 188 6.79 3.14 -21.24
N ASP A 189 7.58 3.01 -22.29
CA ASP A 189 7.88 1.74 -22.95
C ASP A 189 9.34 1.33 -22.66
N PRO A 190 9.55 0.23 -21.90
CA PRO A 190 10.89 -0.24 -21.58
C PRO A 190 11.71 -0.64 -22.81
N ALA A 191 11.06 -1.05 -23.92
CA ALA A 191 11.76 -1.47 -25.13
C ALA A 191 12.40 -0.29 -25.87
N THR A 192 11.80 0.89 -25.78
CA THR A 192 12.31 2.13 -26.42
C THR A 192 12.98 3.06 -25.44
N ASN A 193 12.84 2.78 -24.14
CA ASN A 193 13.27 3.66 -23.04
C ASN A 193 12.73 5.10 -23.18
N ALA A 194 11.45 5.24 -23.50
CA ALA A 194 10.83 6.54 -23.75
C ALA A 194 9.37 6.58 -23.29
N PHE A 195 8.92 7.79 -22.94
CA PHE A 195 7.52 8.09 -22.70
C PHE A 195 6.80 8.48 -23.99
N THR A 196 5.53 8.10 -24.08
CA THR A 196 4.59 8.56 -25.10
C THR A 196 3.33 9.07 -24.43
N THR A 197 2.95 10.31 -24.71
CA THR A 197 1.68 10.85 -24.25
C THR A 197 0.54 10.14 -24.97
N LEU A 198 -0.46 9.67 -24.23
CA LEU A 198 -1.67 9.09 -24.81
C LEU A 198 -2.50 10.17 -25.54
N PRO A 199 -3.37 9.79 -26.46
CA PRO A 199 -4.29 10.73 -27.11
C PRO A 199 -5.11 11.52 -26.09
N GLN A 200 -5.46 12.77 -26.42
CA GLN A 200 -6.24 13.68 -25.57
C GLN A 200 -7.57 13.07 -25.07
N THR A 201 -8.10 12.06 -25.74
CA THR A 201 -9.27 11.30 -25.28
C THR A 201 -9.04 10.55 -23.98
N ALA A 202 -7.78 10.32 -23.60
CA ALA A 202 -7.38 9.74 -22.32
C ALA A 202 -7.16 10.80 -21.22
N ASP A 203 -7.14 12.08 -21.55
CA ASP A 203 -6.91 13.14 -20.57
C ASP A 203 -8.01 13.14 -19.51
N LYS A 204 -7.60 13.23 -18.25
CA LYS A 204 -8.52 13.30 -17.13
C LYS A 204 -7.86 14.01 -15.95
N ASN A 205 -8.60 14.95 -15.38
CA ASN A 205 -8.22 15.50 -14.10
C ASN A 205 -8.46 14.45 -13.02
N VAL A 206 -7.37 13.88 -12.50
CA VAL A 206 -7.37 12.91 -11.41
C VAL A 206 -6.62 13.51 -10.21
N TRP A 207 -7.03 13.13 -9.01
CA TRP A 207 -6.38 13.62 -7.81
C TRP A 207 -4.99 12.99 -7.63
N ILE A 208 -4.22 13.49 -6.66
CA ILE A 208 -2.89 12.97 -6.30
C ILE A 208 -2.98 11.50 -5.89
N TYR A 209 -1.94 10.70 -6.19
CA TYR A 209 -1.89 9.27 -5.91
C TYR A 209 -3.23 8.58 -6.19
N PRO A 210 -3.71 8.61 -7.44
CA PRO A 210 -4.94 7.92 -7.79
C PRO A 210 -4.79 6.43 -7.54
N ARG A 211 -5.76 5.85 -6.82
CA ARG A 211 -5.77 4.43 -6.49
C ARG A 211 -6.08 3.62 -7.73
N THR A 212 -5.05 3.05 -8.35
CA THR A 212 -5.20 2.36 -9.65
C THR A 212 -4.86 0.89 -9.55
N VAL A 213 -5.65 0.05 -10.22
CA VAL A 213 -5.41 -1.38 -10.34
C VAL A 213 -5.59 -1.85 -11.78
N LEU A 214 -4.76 -2.77 -12.25
CA LEU A 214 -4.93 -3.44 -13.53
C LEU A 214 -5.94 -4.59 -13.38
N LEU A 215 -7.06 -4.51 -14.10
CA LEU A 215 -8.09 -5.54 -14.12
C LEU A 215 -7.73 -6.71 -15.06
N LYS A 216 -8.35 -7.87 -14.85
CA LYS A 216 -8.20 -9.06 -15.70
C LYS A 216 -8.55 -8.85 -17.19
N ASN A 217 -9.34 -7.83 -17.50
CA ASN A 217 -9.66 -7.47 -18.89
C ASN A 217 -8.60 -6.56 -19.53
N GLY A 218 -7.56 -6.17 -18.80
CA GLY A 218 -6.47 -5.30 -19.25
C GLY A 218 -6.76 -3.81 -19.14
N LYS A 219 -7.90 -3.42 -18.59
CA LYS A 219 -8.22 -2.01 -18.30
C LYS A 219 -7.62 -1.59 -16.97
N VAL A 220 -7.32 -0.30 -16.82
CA VAL A 220 -6.91 0.28 -15.54
C VAL A 220 -8.15 0.86 -14.85
N PHE A 221 -8.44 0.36 -13.67
CA PHE A 221 -9.51 0.87 -12.83
C PHE A 221 -8.94 1.82 -11.80
N MET A 222 -9.54 2.98 -11.66
CA MET A 222 -9.20 4.00 -10.69
C MET A 222 -10.31 4.10 -9.65
N ALA A 223 -9.96 3.84 -8.39
CA ALA A 223 -10.88 3.73 -7.26
C ALA A 223 -10.40 4.55 -6.08
N GLY A 224 -10.15 5.83 -6.27
CA GLY A 224 -9.65 6.55 -5.13
C GLY A 224 -9.70 8.03 -5.21
N GLN A 225 -9.51 8.62 -4.05
CA GLN A 225 -9.58 10.00 -3.61
C GLN A 225 -10.99 10.60 -3.78
N ASN A 226 -11.55 10.63 -4.98
CA ASN A 226 -12.91 11.12 -5.26
C ASN A 226 -13.96 10.02 -5.05
N GLN A 227 -15.24 10.42 -5.04
CA GLN A 227 -16.36 9.48 -4.95
C GLN A 227 -16.55 8.68 -6.24
N ASP A 228 -16.30 9.29 -7.40
CA ASP A 228 -16.45 8.66 -8.70
C ASP A 228 -15.28 7.71 -9.00
N THR A 229 -15.63 6.52 -9.48
CA THR A 229 -14.65 5.53 -9.91
C THR A 229 -14.76 5.31 -11.42
N ASN A 230 -13.61 5.10 -12.06
CA ASN A 230 -13.52 5.15 -13.52
C ASN A 230 -12.57 4.06 -14.04
N THR A 231 -12.80 3.65 -15.28
CA THR A 231 -11.99 2.65 -15.98
C THR A 231 -11.39 3.21 -17.25
N LEU A 232 -10.07 3.15 -17.41
CA LEU A 232 -9.36 3.50 -18.65
C LEU A 232 -9.23 2.26 -19.54
N ASP A 233 -9.65 2.38 -20.79
CA ASP A 233 -9.48 1.38 -21.82
C ASP A 233 -8.41 1.82 -22.83
N PHE A 234 -7.27 1.12 -22.86
CA PHE A 234 -6.17 1.42 -23.78
C PHE A 234 -6.48 1.14 -25.23
N ASN A 235 -7.50 0.33 -25.57
CA ASN A 235 -7.87 0.09 -26.96
C ASN A 235 -8.54 1.31 -27.59
N THR A 236 -9.23 2.10 -26.78
CA THR A 236 -9.93 3.33 -27.24
C THR A 236 -9.29 4.60 -26.71
N ASN A 237 -8.37 4.47 -25.75
CA ASN A 237 -7.78 5.58 -24.98
C ASN A 237 -8.86 6.49 -24.37
N THR A 238 -9.88 5.88 -23.74
CA THR A 238 -11.00 6.62 -23.14
C THR A 238 -11.33 6.13 -21.74
N TRP A 239 -11.79 7.03 -20.91
CA TRP A 239 -12.33 6.74 -19.59
C TRP A 239 -13.84 6.44 -19.66
N SER A 240 -14.27 5.47 -18.89
CA SER A 240 -15.66 5.16 -18.64
C SER A 240 -15.98 5.27 -17.16
N PHE A 241 -17.05 5.95 -16.82
CA PHE A 241 -17.57 5.98 -15.45
C PHE A 241 -18.02 4.56 -15.05
N THR A 242 -17.59 4.11 -13.87
CA THR A 242 -17.87 2.74 -13.38
C THR A 242 -18.89 2.76 -12.24
N GLY A 243 -18.89 3.80 -11.41
CA GLY A 243 -19.80 3.95 -10.28
C GLY A 243 -19.27 4.92 -9.23
N ASN A 244 -20.08 5.21 -8.24
CA ASN A 244 -19.70 5.99 -7.08
C ASN A 244 -19.56 5.09 -5.85
N PHE A 245 -18.61 5.39 -4.97
CA PHE A 245 -18.63 4.86 -3.61
C PHE A 245 -19.95 5.24 -2.91
N ASN A 246 -20.50 4.30 -2.13
CA ASN A 246 -21.72 4.56 -1.36
C ASN A 246 -21.46 5.49 -0.16
N TYR A 247 -20.28 5.40 0.45
CA TYR A 247 -19.89 6.27 1.57
C TYR A 247 -19.73 7.74 1.14
N GLY A 248 -19.25 8.00 -0.05
CA GLY A 248 -18.82 9.31 -0.51
C GLY A 248 -17.38 9.30 -0.98
N LYS A 249 -16.65 10.39 -0.84
CA LYS A 249 -15.20 10.40 -1.09
C LYS A 249 -14.49 9.51 -0.07
N ARG A 250 -13.43 8.85 -0.53
CA ARG A 250 -12.52 8.07 0.31
C ARG A 250 -11.11 8.64 0.22
N PHE A 251 -11.02 9.94 0.59
CA PHE A 251 -9.74 10.65 0.57
C PHE A 251 -8.76 9.99 1.54
N ILE A 252 -7.54 9.69 1.08
CA ILE A 252 -6.48 9.03 1.85
C ILE A 252 -6.96 7.67 2.43
N GLY A 253 -7.81 6.97 1.69
CA GLY A 253 -8.22 5.60 1.95
C GLY A 253 -7.38 4.61 1.13
N MET A 254 -7.45 3.35 1.48
CA MET A 254 -6.71 2.28 0.81
C MET A 254 -7.55 1.60 -0.27
N THR A 255 -6.90 1.09 -1.32
CA THR A 255 -7.53 0.27 -2.35
C THR A 255 -6.75 -1.03 -2.53
N VAL A 256 -7.46 -2.16 -2.58
CA VAL A 256 -6.88 -3.49 -2.70
C VAL A 256 -7.57 -4.29 -3.80
N LEU A 257 -6.79 -4.83 -4.75
CA LEU A 257 -7.27 -5.86 -5.67
C LEU A 257 -7.22 -7.21 -4.94
N LEU A 258 -8.40 -7.75 -4.58
CA LEU A 258 -8.51 -8.97 -3.80
C LEU A 258 -8.05 -10.21 -4.59
N PRO A 259 -7.65 -11.32 -3.90
CA PRO A 259 -7.40 -12.60 -4.54
C PRO A 259 -8.54 -13.03 -5.48
N GLY A 260 -8.19 -13.66 -6.60
CA GLY A 260 -9.16 -13.95 -7.67
C GLY A 260 -9.22 -12.86 -8.75
N LEU A 261 -8.70 -11.63 -8.47
CA LEU A 261 -8.51 -10.53 -9.44
C LEU A 261 -9.80 -10.01 -10.09
N SER A 262 -10.95 -10.25 -9.49
CA SER A 262 -12.25 -9.73 -9.96
C SER A 262 -12.87 -8.72 -9.01
N GLN A 263 -12.42 -8.65 -7.78
CA GLN A 263 -12.96 -7.77 -6.77
C GLN A 263 -11.94 -6.72 -6.34
N VAL A 264 -12.36 -5.47 -6.28
CA VAL A 264 -11.58 -4.36 -5.74
C VAL A 264 -12.25 -3.87 -4.47
N MET A 265 -11.49 -3.78 -3.40
CA MET A 265 -11.95 -3.33 -2.10
C MET A 265 -11.40 -1.93 -1.82
N ALA A 266 -12.25 -1.02 -1.37
CA ALA A 266 -11.89 0.28 -0.85
C ALA A 266 -12.12 0.30 0.67
N ILE A 267 -11.13 0.76 1.44
CA ILE A 267 -11.09 0.62 2.89
C ILE A 267 -10.82 1.98 3.53
N GLY A 268 -11.63 2.38 4.50
CA GLY A 268 -11.43 3.61 5.24
C GLY A 268 -11.49 4.87 4.36
N GLY A 269 -10.67 5.85 4.70
CA GLY A 269 -10.67 7.16 4.06
C GLY A 269 -11.62 8.16 4.74
N GLY A 270 -11.66 9.38 4.24
CA GLY A 270 -12.54 10.44 4.73
C GLY A 270 -13.15 11.26 3.61
N VAL A 271 -14.23 11.99 3.88
CA VAL A 271 -14.90 12.81 2.86
C VAL A 271 -14.08 14.07 2.54
N ASP A 272 -13.43 14.65 3.53
CA ASP A 272 -12.57 15.81 3.39
C ASP A 272 -11.35 15.72 4.33
N VAL A 273 -10.40 16.60 4.11
CA VAL A 273 -9.12 16.67 4.84
C VAL A 273 -9.27 16.96 6.35
N ASP A 274 -10.36 17.61 6.76
CA ASP A 274 -10.61 18.00 8.14
C ASP A 274 -11.70 17.16 8.82
N GLU A 275 -12.26 16.16 8.12
CA GLU A 275 -13.29 15.28 8.67
C GLU A 275 -12.69 14.01 9.29
N LEU A 276 -13.51 13.34 10.12
CA LEU A 276 -13.18 12.06 10.70
C LEU A 276 -13.05 10.99 9.60
N ALA A 277 -12.12 10.08 9.80
CA ALA A 277 -12.01 8.87 9.01
C ALA A 277 -13.27 8.01 9.14
N THR A 278 -13.49 7.12 8.18
CA THR A 278 -14.52 6.08 8.27
C THR A 278 -13.90 4.72 8.53
N GLU A 279 -14.63 3.88 9.26
CA GLU A 279 -14.35 2.45 9.42
C GLU A 279 -14.89 1.61 8.27
N THR A 280 -15.73 2.19 7.41
CA THR A 280 -16.44 1.45 6.37
C THR A 280 -15.50 0.93 5.28
N ALA A 281 -15.88 -0.22 4.72
CA ALA A 281 -15.26 -0.78 3.53
C ALA A 281 -16.31 -1.15 2.49
N GLU A 282 -15.94 -1.03 1.22
CA GLU A 282 -16.79 -1.34 0.07
C GLU A 282 -16.05 -2.22 -0.93
N ILE A 283 -16.79 -3.09 -1.62
CA ILE A 283 -16.27 -3.96 -2.67
C ILE A 283 -17.05 -3.73 -3.96
N ILE A 284 -16.34 -3.65 -5.08
CA ILE A 284 -16.89 -3.73 -6.42
C ILE A 284 -16.42 -5.04 -7.08
N ASP A 285 -17.35 -5.77 -7.73
CA ASP A 285 -17.07 -7.07 -8.36
C ASP A 285 -17.20 -7.00 -9.88
N PHE A 286 -16.07 -7.03 -10.57
CA PHE A 286 -15.96 -7.02 -12.03
C PHE A 286 -16.29 -8.37 -12.70
N SER A 287 -16.63 -9.42 -11.93
CA SER A 287 -17.21 -10.65 -12.49
C SER A 287 -18.69 -10.48 -12.81
N GLN A 288 -19.34 -9.46 -12.25
CA GLN A 288 -20.75 -9.15 -12.49
C GLN A 288 -20.93 -8.42 -13.84
N PRO A 289 -22.05 -8.64 -14.55
CA PRO A 289 -22.35 -7.94 -15.81
C PRO A 289 -22.44 -6.42 -15.64
N THR A 290 -22.87 -5.94 -14.48
CA THR A 290 -22.94 -4.52 -14.12
C THR A 290 -22.28 -4.34 -12.75
N PRO A 291 -20.96 -4.09 -12.71
CA PRO A 291 -20.24 -3.87 -11.47
C PRO A 291 -20.79 -2.67 -10.70
N SER A 292 -20.98 -2.82 -9.40
CA SER A 292 -21.40 -1.73 -8.51
C SER A 292 -20.78 -1.90 -7.14
N TRP A 293 -20.53 -0.77 -6.46
CA TRP A 293 -20.03 -0.78 -5.10
C TRP A 293 -21.10 -1.24 -4.11
N SER A 294 -20.69 -2.06 -3.18
CA SER A 294 -21.52 -2.51 -2.05
C SER A 294 -20.70 -2.51 -0.78
N TYR A 295 -21.31 -2.12 0.34
CA TYR A 295 -20.67 -2.25 1.63
C TYR A 295 -20.37 -3.70 1.96
N THR A 296 -19.22 -3.95 2.58
CA THR A 296 -18.92 -5.17 3.30
C THR A 296 -18.94 -4.86 4.80
N THR A 297 -18.54 -5.79 5.66
CA THR A 297 -18.39 -5.50 7.09
C THR A 297 -17.35 -4.40 7.31
N SER A 298 -17.56 -3.57 8.33
CA SER A 298 -16.66 -2.48 8.69
C SER A 298 -15.51 -2.95 9.57
N MET A 299 -14.40 -2.21 9.54
CA MET A 299 -13.36 -2.27 10.57
C MET A 299 -13.96 -1.83 11.93
N GLU A 300 -13.26 -2.12 13.01
CA GLU A 300 -13.56 -1.53 14.33
C GLU A 300 -13.08 -0.08 14.41
N TYR A 301 -11.93 0.21 13.80
CA TYR A 301 -11.28 1.52 13.90
C TYR A 301 -11.35 2.28 12.57
N PRO A 302 -11.97 3.49 12.54
CA PRO A 302 -11.91 4.35 11.37
C PRO A 302 -10.48 4.80 11.08
N ARG A 303 -10.08 4.78 9.79
CA ARG A 303 -8.68 5.03 9.38
C ARG A 303 -8.56 5.85 8.10
N VAL A 304 -7.65 6.83 8.16
CA VAL A 304 -6.95 7.43 7.03
C VAL A 304 -5.45 7.16 7.18
N HIS A 305 -4.67 7.24 6.11
CA HIS A 305 -3.22 7.02 6.15
C HIS A 305 -2.75 5.65 6.67
N ALA A 306 -3.61 4.63 6.61
CA ALA A 306 -3.23 3.27 6.93
C ALA A 306 -2.64 2.56 5.70
N ASN A 307 -2.05 1.40 5.90
CA ASN A 307 -1.52 0.57 4.83
C ASN A 307 -2.25 -0.77 4.80
N ALA A 308 -2.62 -1.23 3.60
CA ALA A 308 -3.25 -2.52 3.38
C ALA A 308 -2.27 -3.49 2.71
N VAL A 309 -2.07 -4.67 3.29
CA VAL A 309 -1.09 -5.67 2.85
C VAL A 309 -1.78 -7.00 2.56
N LEU A 310 -1.65 -7.51 1.34
CA LEU A 310 -2.08 -8.85 0.97
C LEU A 310 -1.13 -9.90 1.57
N LEU A 311 -1.68 -10.85 2.32
CA LEU A 311 -0.94 -11.92 2.97
C LEU A 311 -0.95 -13.23 2.16
N PRO A 312 0.00 -14.15 2.38
CA PRO A 312 0.11 -15.41 1.63
C PRO A 312 -1.12 -16.32 1.74
N ASP A 313 -1.90 -16.23 2.83
CA ASP A 313 -3.16 -16.95 3.03
C ASP A 313 -4.35 -16.31 2.30
N GLY A 314 -4.13 -15.18 1.61
CA GLY A 314 -5.12 -14.46 0.84
C GLY A 314 -5.92 -13.42 1.61
N LYS A 315 -5.58 -13.16 2.86
CA LYS A 315 -6.21 -12.13 3.70
C LYS A 315 -5.55 -10.77 3.49
N VAL A 316 -6.24 -9.71 3.94
CA VAL A 316 -5.75 -8.32 3.88
C VAL A 316 -5.51 -7.83 5.30
N LEU A 317 -4.26 -7.49 5.62
CA LEU A 317 -3.88 -6.86 6.88
C LEU A 317 -3.89 -5.33 6.71
N VAL A 318 -4.59 -4.63 7.59
CA VAL A 318 -4.56 -3.16 7.68
C VAL A 318 -3.76 -2.74 8.90
N VAL A 319 -2.79 -1.85 8.69
CA VAL A 319 -1.80 -1.46 9.70
C VAL A 319 -1.72 0.05 9.82
N GLY A 320 -1.70 0.57 11.04
CA GLY A 320 -1.52 1.98 11.33
C GLY A 320 -2.68 2.86 10.89
N GLY A 321 -2.37 4.07 10.49
CA GLY A 321 -3.35 5.10 10.19
C GLY A 321 -3.77 5.90 11.42
N CYS A 322 -4.71 6.80 11.24
CA CYS A 322 -5.23 7.67 12.28
C CYS A 322 -6.70 8.01 12.03
N HIS A 323 -7.41 8.45 13.09
CA HIS A 323 -8.81 8.82 12.97
C HIS A 323 -9.01 10.18 12.29
N ARG A 324 -7.98 11.02 12.28
CA ARG A 324 -8.00 12.35 11.64
C ARG A 324 -6.75 12.56 10.80
N ARG A 325 -6.87 13.44 9.82
CA ARG A 325 -5.74 13.88 9.00
C ARG A 325 -4.55 14.33 9.86
N LEU A 326 -3.34 14.14 9.32
CA LEU A 326 -2.08 14.62 9.90
C LEU A 326 -1.71 13.96 11.23
N ALA A 327 -1.92 12.65 11.34
CA ALA A 327 -1.48 11.83 12.45
C ALA A 327 -2.14 12.16 13.82
N GLU A 328 -3.31 12.78 13.81
CA GLU A 328 -4.09 12.94 15.04
C GLU A 328 -4.83 11.64 15.38
N GLU A 329 -4.76 11.22 16.64
CA GLU A 329 -5.37 9.99 17.15
C GLU A 329 -4.92 8.73 16.35
N PRO A 330 -3.62 8.39 16.36
CA PRO A 330 -3.11 7.23 15.62
C PRO A 330 -3.70 5.93 16.16
N VAL A 331 -3.94 4.98 15.24
CA VAL A 331 -4.55 3.68 15.56
C VAL A 331 -3.45 2.64 15.76
N ALA A 332 -3.38 2.06 16.96
CA ALA A 332 -2.39 1.04 17.33
C ALA A 332 -2.79 -0.39 16.89
N PRO A 333 -4.05 -0.86 17.10
CA PRO A 333 -4.43 -2.20 16.68
C PRO A 333 -4.35 -2.37 15.17
N ALA A 334 -3.76 -3.47 14.68
CA ALA A 334 -3.91 -3.88 13.31
C ALA A 334 -5.25 -4.62 13.13
N GLU A 335 -5.76 -4.72 11.90
CA GLU A 335 -7.00 -5.45 11.61
C GLU A 335 -6.84 -6.33 10.37
N LEU A 336 -7.36 -7.54 10.45
CA LEU A 336 -7.24 -8.56 9.41
C LEU A 336 -8.61 -8.83 8.77
N PHE A 337 -8.72 -8.55 7.48
CA PHE A 337 -9.90 -8.88 6.68
C PHE A 337 -9.76 -10.25 6.01
N ASP A 338 -10.76 -11.10 6.17
CA ASP A 338 -10.87 -12.36 5.44
C ASP A 338 -11.86 -12.17 4.27
N PRO A 339 -11.40 -12.20 3.01
CA PRO A 339 -12.27 -11.98 1.86
C PRO A 339 -13.31 -13.08 1.64
N VAL A 340 -13.11 -14.27 2.22
CA VAL A 340 -14.06 -15.40 2.07
C VAL A 340 -15.26 -15.24 2.98
N SER A 341 -15.02 -14.95 4.26
CA SER A 341 -16.10 -14.70 5.23
C SER A 341 -16.58 -13.27 5.24
N GLN A 342 -15.82 -12.34 4.64
CA GLN A 342 -16.02 -10.91 4.70
C GLN A 342 -16.09 -10.37 6.14
N THR A 343 -15.19 -10.84 6.99
CA THR A 343 -15.13 -10.44 8.41
C THR A 343 -13.79 -9.82 8.74
N TRP A 344 -13.81 -8.87 9.67
CA TRP A 344 -12.62 -8.28 10.28
C TRP A 344 -12.30 -8.94 11.62
N THR A 345 -11.04 -9.01 11.94
CA THR A 345 -10.54 -9.50 13.23
C THR A 345 -9.44 -8.55 13.70
N GLU A 346 -9.54 -8.10 14.95
CA GLU A 346 -8.49 -7.29 15.56
C GLU A 346 -7.23 -8.11 15.78
N MET A 347 -6.07 -7.49 15.50
CA MET A 347 -4.74 -8.07 15.61
C MET A 347 -3.92 -7.29 16.63
N ALA A 348 -2.74 -7.82 16.99
CA ALA A 348 -1.84 -7.21 17.96
C ALA A 348 -1.52 -5.74 17.64
N GLU A 349 -1.33 -4.93 18.70
CA GLU A 349 -1.10 -3.49 18.63
C GLU A 349 0.34 -3.11 18.27
N LEU A 350 0.50 -2.12 17.41
CA LEU A 350 1.77 -1.46 17.13
C LEU A 350 2.31 -0.70 18.35
N GLN A 351 3.58 -0.88 18.66
CA GLN A 351 4.28 -0.09 19.68
C GLN A 351 4.84 1.23 19.11
N ALA A 352 5.35 1.19 17.87
CA ALA A 352 5.75 2.38 17.13
C ALA A 352 4.61 2.80 16.21
N LEU A 353 3.76 3.71 16.67
CA LEU A 353 2.57 4.16 15.95
C LEU A 353 2.89 4.65 14.53
N LYS A 354 2.02 4.32 13.59
CA LYS A 354 2.16 4.63 12.17
C LYS A 354 0.93 5.37 11.67
N ALA A 355 1.17 6.53 11.04
CA ALA A 355 0.12 7.38 10.48
C ALA A 355 0.57 7.94 9.12
N HIS A 356 0.33 9.22 8.81
CA HIS A 356 0.78 9.86 7.59
C HIS A 356 2.26 9.58 7.29
N HIS A 357 2.62 9.32 6.04
CA HIS A 357 3.97 8.93 5.61
C HIS A 357 4.47 7.58 6.16
N SER A 358 3.56 6.69 6.52
CA SER A 358 3.93 5.33 6.89
C SER A 358 3.83 4.37 5.70
N THR A 359 4.52 3.25 5.82
CA THR A 359 4.56 2.18 4.81
C THR A 359 4.42 0.82 5.46
N ALA A 360 3.84 -0.15 4.73
CA ALA A 360 3.87 -1.56 5.13
C ALA A 360 4.03 -2.48 3.92
N LEU A 361 4.82 -3.54 4.07
CA LEU A 361 5.19 -4.49 3.01
C LEU A 361 5.15 -5.92 3.53
N LEU A 362 4.66 -6.85 2.70
CA LEU A 362 4.87 -8.26 2.91
C LEU A 362 6.34 -8.61 2.63
N LEU A 363 7.01 -9.30 3.57
CA LEU A 363 8.38 -9.80 3.42
C LEU A 363 8.39 -11.24 2.87
N PRO A 364 9.50 -11.69 2.26
CA PRO A 364 9.62 -13.04 1.72
C PRO A 364 9.41 -14.15 2.75
N ASP A 365 9.67 -13.90 4.01
CA ASP A 365 9.44 -14.87 5.09
C ASP A 365 7.98 -14.89 5.59
N GLY A 366 7.09 -14.11 4.97
CA GLY A 366 5.66 -14.04 5.32
C GLY A 366 5.35 -13.11 6.48
N ARG A 367 6.35 -12.41 7.05
CA ARG A 367 6.12 -11.34 8.02
C ARG A 367 5.78 -10.04 7.30
N VAL A 368 5.33 -9.05 8.05
CA VAL A 368 5.00 -7.72 7.52
C VAL A 368 5.92 -6.67 8.14
N TRP A 369 6.63 -5.95 7.29
CA TRP A 369 7.35 -4.73 7.61
C TRP A 369 6.38 -3.59 7.78
N SER A 370 6.57 -2.74 8.81
CA SER A 370 5.87 -1.46 8.97
C SER A 370 6.85 -0.41 9.46
N ALA A 371 6.93 0.72 8.78
CA ALA A 371 7.90 1.78 9.09
C ALA A 371 7.36 3.16 8.69
N GLY A 372 8.14 4.19 9.00
CA GLY A 372 7.78 5.58 8.70
C GLY A 372 6.78 6.18 9.69
N GLY A 373 6.20 7.27 9.29
CA GLY A 373 5.25 8.08 10.07
C GLY A 373 5.56 9.57 9.92
N ASP A 374 4.62 10.42 10.29
CA ASP A 374 4.83 11.87 10.33
C ASP A 374 5.58 12.28 11.61
N GLN A 375 6.20 13.45 11.59
CA GLN A 375 6.89 14.07 12.76
C GLN A 375 6.01 14.18 14.02
N ARG A 376 4.70 14.02 13.89
CA ARG A 376 3.75 14.06 14.99
C ARG A 376 3.60 12.75 15.75
N VAL A 377 4.08 11.64 15.18
CA VAL A 377 4.13 10.35 15.86
C VAL A 377 5.53 10.11 16.44
N PRO A 378 5.65 9.61 17.66
CA PRO A 378 6.93 9.19 18.19
C PRO A 378 7.54 8.07 17.35
N LEU A 379 8.88 7.97 17.33
CA LEU A 379 9.60 6.88 16.68
C LEU A 379 9.35 6.77 15.15
N GLN A 380 9.26 7.92 14.45
CA GLN A 380 9.04 7.98 13.00
C GLN A 380 10.14 7.29 12.18
N THR A 381 11.39 7.24 12.69
CA THR A 381 12.51 6.54 12.05
C THR A 381 12.58 5.05 12.40
N TYR A 382 11.59 4.55 13.18
CA TYR A 382 11.59 3.16 13.62
C TYR A 382 10.72 2.30 12.70
N ALA A 383 11.21 1.08 12.46
CA ALA A 383 10.45 0.01 11.85
C ALA A 383 10.04 -1.03 12.90
N GLN A 384 8.98 -1.77 12.61
CA GLN A 384 8.56 -2.97 13.33
C GLN A 384 8.23 -4.08 12.34
N ILE A 385 8.41 -5.32 12.78
CA ILE A 385 8.06 -6.50 11.99
C ILE A 385 6.89 -7.21 12.68
N TYR A 386 5.80 -7.40 11.97
CA TYR A 386 4.66 -8.18 12.41
C TYR A 386 4.77 -9.61 11.94
N SER A 387 4.57 -10.55 12.85
CA SER A 387 4.43 -11.98 12.59
C SER A 387 2.95 -12.34 12.63
N PRO A 388 2.30 -12.56 11.47
CA PRO A 388 0.88 -12.91 11.43
C PRO A 388 0.57 -14.25 12.10
N PRO A 389 -0.69 -14.49 12.53
CA PRO A 389 -1.11 -15.69 13.24
C PRO A 389 -0.72 -17.01 12.58
N TYR A 390 -0.67 -17.05 11.24
CA TYR A 390 -0.32 -18.26 10.53
C TYR A 390 1.11 -18.76 10.83
N LEU A 391 2.03 -17.88 11.25
CA LEU A 391 3.41 -18.28 11.59
C LEU A 391 3.51 -19.06 12.92
N PHE A 392 2.45 -19.08 13.72
CA PHE A 392 2.37 -19.75 15.02
C PHE A 392 1.54 -21.04 15.00
N LYS A 393 0.96 -21.40 13.83
CA LYS A 393 0.07 -22.56 13.69
C LYS A 393 0.77 -23.89 13.41
N GLY A 394 2.10 -23.92 13.38
CA GLY A 394 2.87 -25.13 13.18
C GLY A 394 4.02 -25.02 12.18
N ALA A 395 4.53 -26.17 11.75
CA ALA A 395 5.67 -26.22 10.85
C ALA A 395 5.34 -25.64 9.47
N ARG A 396 6.26 -24.84 8.94
CA ARG A 396 6.13 -24.23 7.62
C ARG A 396 6.48 -25.25 6.53
N PRO A 397 5.71 -25.33 5.44
CA PRO A 397 6.11 -26.10 4.28
C PRO A 397 7.38 -25.51 3.63
N ILE A 398 8.20 -26.35 3.04
CA ILE A 398 9.49 -25.96 2.47
C ILE A 398 9.47 -26.14 0.95
N ILE A 399 9.76 -25.05 0.22
CA ILE A 399 10.07 -25.12 -1.21
C ILE A 399 11.53 -25.50 -1.35
N SER A 400 11.82 -26.73 -1.75
CA SER A 400 13.20 -27.18 -1.95
C SER A 400 13.75 -26.86 -3.34
N ARG A 401 12.87 -26.72 -4.34
CA ARG A 401 13.24 -26.30 -5.69
C ARG A 401 12.04 -25.75 -6.47
N VAL A 402 12.27 -24.64 -7.17
CA VAL A 402 11.35 -24.05 -8.17
C VAL A 402 12.21 -23.37 -9.26
N PRO A 403 11.75 -23.26 -10.51
CA PRO A 403 12.43 -22.45 -11.53
C PRO A 403 12.50 -20.98 -11.09
N GLN A 404 13.65 -20.33 -11.31
CA GLN A 404 13.81 -18.91 -11.05
C GLN A 404 13.04 -18.05 -12.06
N THR A 405 12.82 -18.57 -13.25
CA THR A 405 12.05 -17.93 -14.32
C THR A 405 10.91 -18.83 -14.74
N ILE A 406 9.73 -18.29 -14.87
CA ILE A 406 8.51 -18.95 -15.34
C ILE A 406 7.92 -18.16 -16.51
N ALA A 407 7.52 -18.87 -17.57
CA ALA A 407 6.87 -18.25 -18.72
C ALA A 407 5.34 -18.36 -18.62
N TYR A 408 4.62 -17.46 -19.27
CA TYR A 408 3.16 -17.50 -19.35
C TYR A 408 2.66 -18.79 -20.03
N ARG A 409 1.46 -19.25 -19.64
CA ARG A 409 0.74 -20.40 -20.24
C ARG A 409 1.53 -21.70 -20.19
N GLN A 410 2.41 -21.87 -19.22
CA GLN A 410 3.18 -23.10 -19.04
C GLN A 410 2.91 -23.72 -17.67
N SER A 411 3.23 -24.99 -17.55
CA SER A 411 3.27 -25.66 -16.25
C SER A 411 4.70 -25.73 -15.77
N PHE A 412 4.92 -25.52 -14.50
CA PHE A 412 6.22 -25.67 -13.85
C PHE A 412 6.11 -26.52 -12.59
N SER A 413 7.24 -27.03 -12.13
CA SER A 413 7.29 -27.94 -10.99
C SER A 413 7.81 -27.21 -9.73
N ILE A 414 7.13 -27.37 -8.61
CA ILE A 414 7.59 -26.96 -7.28
C ILE A 414 7.88 -28.24 -6.51
N THR A 415 9.13 -28.44 -6.10
CA THR A 415 9.53 -29.59 -5.29
C THR A 415 9.39 -29.25 -3.81
N THR A 416 8.63 -30.05 -3.09
CA THR A 416 8.42 -29.93 -1.65
C THR A 416 8.09 -31.29 -1.05
N ALA A 417 8.63 -31.60 0.12
CA ALA A 417 8.27 -32.81 0.86
C ALA A 417 6.79 -32.75 1.36
N ASP A 418 6.24 -31.53 1.45
CA ASP A 418 4.91 -31.26 2.01
C ASP A 418 3.80 -31.29 0.97
N ALA A 419 4.08 -31.73 -0.26
CA ALA A 419 3.13 -31.64 -1.39
C ALA A 419 1.73 -32.16 -1.08
N ALA A 420 1.61 -33.21 -0.27
CA ALA A 420 0.31 -33.80 0.12
C ALA A 420 -0.56 -32.81 0.89
N ASN A 421 0.04 -31.95 1.71
CA ASN A 421 -0.66 -31.03 2.62
C ASN A 421 -0.88 -29.63 2.02
N ILE A 422 -0.30 -29.31 0.86
CA ILE A 422 -0.44 -27.98 0.24
C ILE A 422 -1.85 -27.79 -0.29
N THR A 423 -2.48 -26.69 0.06
CA THR A 423 -3.83 -26.30 -0.37
C THR A 423 -3.84 -25.09 -1.30
N ARG A 424 -2.75 -24.30 -1.31
CA ARG A 424 -2.63 -23.10 -2.13
C ARG A 424 -1.21 -22.92 -2.67
N VAL A 425 -1.12 -22.41 -3.88
CA VAL A 425 0.11 -21.89 -4.50
C VAL A 425 -0.18 -20.48 -4.97
N ALA A 426 0.56 -19.49 -4.49
CA ALA A 426 0.31 -18.10 -4.79
C ALA A 426 1.56 -17.39 -5.30
N LEU A 427 1.37 -16.48 -6.28
CA LEU A 427 2.33 -15.45 -6.66
C LEU A 427 1.85 -14.13 -6.07
N ILE A 428 2.73 -13.47 -5.30
CA ILE A 428 2.46 -12.13 -4.76
C ILE A 428 3.54 -11.20 -5.28
N LYS A 429 3.13 -10.11 -5.95
CA LYS A 429 4.06 -9.13 -6.49
C LYS A 429 4.76 -8.39 -5.35
N LEU A 430 6.00 -7.98 -5.59
CA LEU A 430 6.77 -7.19 -4.61
C LEU A 430 6.07 -5.86 -4.38
N GLY A 431 5.91 -5.47 -3.12
CA GLY A 431 5.23 -4.21 -2.79
C GLY A 431 6.12 -3.00 -2.99
N ALA A 432 5.50 -1.90 -3.41
CA ALA A 432 6.09 -0.57 -3.53
C ALA A 432 5.12 0.44 -2.93
N THR A 433 5.37 0.90 -1.71
CA THR A 433 4.40 1.65 -0.90
C THR A 433 4.84 3.05 -0.54
N THR A 434 3.91 3.97 -0.58
CA THR A 434 3.99 5.32 -0.01
C THR A 434 2.57 5.85 0.20
N HIS A 435 2.33 6.69 1.21
CA HIS A 435 1.08 7.44 1.40
C HIS A 435 -0.18 6.57 1.22
N ASP A 436 -0.24 5.42 1.93
CA ASP A 436 -1.37 4.47 1.88
C ASP A 436 -1.63 3.80 0.52
N GLU A 437 -0.75 3.99 -0.45
CA GLU A 437 -0.80 3.34 -1.76
C GLU A 437 0.29 2.28 -1.91
N ASN A 438 -0.07 1.10 -2.39
CA ASN A 438 0.85 0.09 -2.86
C ASN A 438 0.67 -0.08 -4.37
N PHE A 439 1.57 0.52 -5.14
CA PHE A 439 1.50 0.60 -6.61
C PHE A 439 1.59 -0.76 -7.30
N ASP A 440 2.20 -1.76 -6.66
CA ASP A 440 2.49 -3.08 -7.25
C ASP A 440 1.67 -4.21 -6.63
N GLN A 441 0.66 -3.88 -5.83
CA GLN A 441 -0.09 -4.88 -5.10
C GLN A 441 -0.85 -5.83 -6.03
N ARG A 442 -0.48 -7.12 -6.03
CA ARG A 442 -1.15 -8.16 -6.80
C ARG A 442 -0.95 -9.53 -6.17
N TYR A 443 -2.04 -10.28 -6.07
CA TYR A 443 -2.08 -11.64 -5.58
C TYR A 443 -2.69 -12.57 -6.64
N VAL A 444 -1.99 -13.62 -7.02
CA VAL A 444 -2.43 -14.56 -8.07
C VAL A 444 -2.40 -15.97 -7.54
N ASP A 445 -3.58 -16.57 -7.35
CA ASP A 445 -3.71 -18.00 -7.08
C ASP A 445 -3.37 -18.80 -8.34
N LEU A 446 -2.48 -19.78 -8.18
CA LEU A 446 -2.11 -20.70 -9.26
C LEU A 446 -2.83 -22.04 -9.09
N ALA A 447 -3.49 -22.47 -10.15
CA ALA A 447 -4.01 -23.84 -10.21
C ALA A 447 -2.83 -24.84 -10.23
N PHE A 448 -2.92 -25.90 -9.45
CA PHE A 448 -1.87 -26.92 -9.37
C PHE A 448 -2.42 -28.33 -9.18
N GLN A 449 -1.60 -29.32 -9.46
CA GLN A 449 -1.83 -30.73 -9.20
C GLN A 449 -0.73 -31.29 -8.33
N LYS A 450 -1.08 -32.17 -7.40
CA LYS A 450 -0.14 -32.92 -6.55
C LYS A 450 0.29 -34.19 -7.26
N LYS A 451 1.58 -34.40 -7.48
CA LYS A 451 2.11 -35.57 -8.17
C LYS A 451 3.49 -35.94 -7.64
N ASP A 452 3.67 -37.15 -7.15
CA ASP A 452 4.96 -37.76 -6.80
C ASP A 452 5.86 -36.86 -5.92
N GLY A 453 5.31 -36.30 -4.83
CA GLY A 453 6.02 -35.41 -3.93
C GLY A 453 6.32 -34.02 -4.50
N ARG A 454 5.63 -33.60 -5.57
CA ARG A 454 5.78 -32.31 -6.22
C ARG A 454 4.42 -31.67 -6.45
N LEU A 455 4.45 -30.37 -6.67
CA LEU A 455 3.31 -29.61 -7.16
C LEU A 455 3.61 -29.24 -8.64
N LYS A 456 2.71 -29.59 -9.53
CA LYS A 456 2.72 -29.11 -10.91
C LYS A 456 1.78 -27.91 -10.98
N ALA A 457 2.32 -26.71 -10.93
CA ALA A 457 1.56 -25.46 -10.98
C ALA A 457 1.45 -24.94 -12.42
N ASN A 458 0.36 -24.27 -12.74
CA ASN A 458 0.16 -23.57 -14.00
C ASN A 458 0.49 -22.10 -13.82
N SER A 459 1.37 -21.55 -14.65
CA SER A 459 1.66 -20.12 -14.66
C SER A 459 0.45 -19.31 -15.12
N PRO A 460 0.42 -17.97 -14.85
CA PRO A 460 -0.60 -17.08 -15.37
C PRO A 460 -0.78 -17.17 -16.88
N GLY A 461 -1.99 -16.90 -17.36
CA GLY A 461 -2.32 -16.97 -18.78
C GLY A 461 -1.71 -15.83 -19.59
N ASP A 462 -1.59 -14.66 -19.00
CA ASP A 462 -1.03 -13.45 -19.63
C ASP A 462 -0.76 -12.36 -18.57
N GLY A 463 -0.19 -11.24 -19.01
CA GLY A 463 0.11 -10.10 -18.15
C GLY A 463 -1.09 -9.38 -17.56
N LYS A 464 -2.32 -9.62 -18.06
CA LYS A 464 -3.54 -9.08 -17.43
C LYS A 464 -3.82 -9.76 -16.10
N GLN A 465 -3.47 -11.05 -15.99
CA GLN A 465 -3.56 -11.77 -14.72
C GLN A 465 -2.39 -11.40 -13.80
N ALA A 466 -1.19 -11.35 -14.36
CA ALA A 466 0.04 -11.02 -13.66
C ALA A 466 0.97 -10.28 -14.63
N PRO A 467 1.18 -8.96 -14.51
CA PRO A 467 2.21 -8.25 -15.27
C PRO A 467 3.58 -8.94 -15.19
N PRO A 468 4.47 -8.82 -16.19
CA PRO A 468 5.78 -9.44 -16.14
C PRO A 468 6.62 -8.88 -14.98
N GLY A 469 7.58 -9.64 -14.47
CA GLY A 469 8.47 -9.17 -13.39
C GLY A 469 8.60 -10.15 -12.25
N TYR A 470 9.07 -9.67 -11.12
CA TYR A 470 9.38 -10.51 -9.97
C TYR A 470 8.20 -10.68 -9.02
N TYR A 471 8.05 -11.92 -8.54
CA TYR A 471 7.02 -12.33 -7.60
C TYR A 471 7.60 -13.19 -6.48
N MET A 472 7.04 -13.07 -5.31
CA MET A 472 7.17 -14.01 -4.21
C MET A 472 6.25 -15.20 -4.47
N LEU A 473 6.80 -16.39 -4.68
CA LEU A 473 6.03 -17.63 -4.80
C LEU A 473 5.94 -18.29 -3.43
N PHE A 474 4.72 -18.42 -2.93
CA PHE A 474 4.41 -19.14 -1.69
C PHE A 474 3.65 -20.43 -1.98
N ILE A 475 3.88 -21.44 -1.15
CA ILE A 475 2.97 -22.60 -0.98
C ILE A 475 2.40 -22.53 0.43
N VAL A 476 1.10 -22.80 0.57
CA VAL A 476 0.38 -22.72 1.85
C VAL A 476 -0.23 -24.07 2.16
N ASN A 477 -0.07 -24.57 3.37
CA ASN A 477 -0.64 -25.86 3.81
C ASN A 477 -2.09 -25.73 4.25
N GLY A 478 -2.69 -26.85 4.69
CA GLY A 478 -4.09 -26.92 5.12
C GLY A 478 -4.42 -26.10 6.37
N ASP A 479 -3.43 -25.80 7.21
CA ASP A 479 -3.57 -24.98 8.41
C ASP A 479 -3.42 -23.47 8.11
N GLY A 480 -3.20 -23.12 6.83
CA GLY A 480 -2.96 -21.75 6.38
C GLY A 480 -1.53 -21.27 6.58
N VAL A 481 -0.60 -22.14 6.95
CA VAL A 481 0.80 -21.79 7.17
C VAL A 481 1.56 -21.69 5.85
N PRO A 482 2.15 -20.51 5.50
CA PRO A 482 2.90 -20.34 4.26
C PRO A 482 4.36 -20.83 4.38
N SER A 483 4.95 -21.23 3.27
CA SER A 483 6.41 -21.36 3.15
C SER A 483 7.12 -20.01 3.31
N VAL A 484 8.44 -20.01 3.43
CA VAL A 484 9.23 -18.88 2.97
C VAL A 484 9.06 -18.80 1.44
N ALA A 485 8.96 -17.59 0.89
CA ALA A 485 8.81 -17.38 -0.54
C ALA A 485 10.07 -17.79 -1.30
N SER A 486 9.86 -18.31 -2.49
CA SER A 486 10.89 -18.32 -3.52
C SER A 486 10.67 -17.15 -4.46
N MET A 487 11.70 -16.37 -4.73
CA MET A 487 11.64 -15.30 -5.71
C MET A 487 11.64 -15.91 -7.12
N VAL A 488 10.64 -15.55 -7.94
CA VAL A 488 10.51 -16.02 -9.33
C VAL A 488 10.25 -14.85 -10.25
N GLN A 489 10.86 -14.87 -11.44
CA GLN A 489 10.57 -13.89 -12.49
C GLN A 489 9.58 -14.49 -13.48
N LEU A 490 8.48 -13.77 -13.74
CA LEU A 490 7.46 -14.09 -14.74
C LEU A 490 7.76 -13.30 -16.03
N GLN A 491 7.88 -14.01 -17.17
CA GLN A 491 8.18 -13.39 -18.48
C GLN A 491 7.53 -14.14 -19.65
#